data_27ca9bcaaf85bad2f6e1e18a054040bc
#
_entry.id   27ca9bcaaf85bad2f6e1e18a054040bc
#
_cell.length_a   1.000
_cell.length_b   1.000
_cell.length_c   1.000
_cell.angle_alpha   90.00
_cell.angle_beta   90.00
_cell.angle_gamma   90.00
#
_symmetry.space_group_name_H-M   'P 1'
#
loop_
_entity.id
_entity.type
_entity.pdbx_description
1 polymer ?
#
loop_
_entity_poly.entity_id
_entity_poly.type
_entity_poly.pdbx_seq_one_letter_code
_entity_poly.pdbx_strand_id
1 'polypeptide(L)'
;MDTILSVRDLGKGFYIHDRAKHVPAAEGISFDLKPGQLAALVGPSGAGKSSLLKAIYRTYVPSTGQVLYRTAAGDLVDLVTAPETQITDLRRSEIGFVTQFLHCLPRLSTLDVVARPLLQQGVARDAAHDKAAKMLAALAIPEQLWDATPATFSGGERQRVNIARSFTQGGRLMLLDEPTASLDPVARENVCAMIEAAKAEGAAMVGIFHDMAIVDRLADVKITVERRAFEAVA
;
A
#
# COMPACT_ATOMS: atom_id res chain seq x y z
N MET A 1 -17.00 -15.75 7.52
CA MET A 1 -16.51 -14.76 6.51
C MET A 1 -15.17 -15.25 6.03
N ASP A 2 -14.98 -15.34 4.73
CA ASP A 2 -13.76 -15.91 4.16
C ASP A 2 -12.58 -14.94 4.26
N THR A 3 -11.39 -15.49 4.52
CA THR A 3 -10.12 -14.73 4.56
C THR A 3 -9.81 -14.16 3.17
N ILE A 4 -9.49 -12.86 3.10
CA ILE A 4 -9.05 -12.18 1.88
C ILE A 4 -7.56 -12.40 1.64
N LEU A 5 -6.74 -12.24 2.68
CA LEU A 5 -5.30 -12.39 2.61
C LEU A 5 -4.83 -13.35 3.70
N SER A 6 -4.04 -14.35 3.31
CA SER A 6 -3.40 -15.30 4.22
C SER A 6 -1.90 -15.31 3.96
N VAL A 7 -1.12 -14.85 4.91
CA VAL A 7 0.34 -14.82 4.84
C VAL A 7 0.88 -15.95 5.73
N ARG A 8 1.79 -16.76 5.19
CA ARG A 8 2.38 -17.93 5.88
C ARG A 8 3.89 -17.92 5.75
N ASP A 9 4.58 -17.87 6.88
CA ASP A 9 6.04 -17.90 7.01
C ASP A 9 6.78 -16.99 6.03
N LEU A 10 6.16 -15.82 5.74
CA LEU A 10 6.70 -14.89 4.75
C LEU A 10 8.03 -14.33 5.23
N GLY A 11 9.02 -14.45 4.37
CA GLY A 11 10.35 -13.89 4.59
C GLY A 11 10.93 -13.22 3.35
N LYS A 12 11.72 -12.16 3.59
CA LYS A 12 12.48 -11.47 2.56
C LYS A 12 13.90 -11.19 3.04
N GLY A 13 14.86 -11.69 2.30
CA GLY A 13 16.25 -11.34 2.43
C GLY A 13 16.79 -10.69 1.18
N PHE A 14 17.89 -9.95 1.31
CA PHE A 14 18.63 -9.33 0.22
C PHE A 14 20.06 -9.86 0.20
N TYR A 15 20.57 -10.15 -0.98
CA TYR A 15 21.96 -10.52 -1.16
C TYR A 15 22.76 -9.28 -1.61
N ILE A 16 23.74 -8.89 -0.80
CA ILE A 16 24.64 -7.76 -1.11
C ILE A 16 25.86 -8.35 -1.81
N HIS A 17 25.92 -8.22 -3.13
CA HIS A 17 26.98 -8.81 -3.96
C HIS A 17 28.38 -8.31 -3.59
N ASP A 18 28.54 -7.00 -3.33
CA ASP A 18 29.85 -6.40 -2.99
C ASP A 18 30.48 -6.91 -1.68
N ARG A 19 29.65 -7.54 -0.83
CA ARG A 19 30.08 -8.05 0.49
C ARG A 19 29.83 -9.56 0.64
N ALA A 20 29.37 -10.24 -0.42
CA ALA A 20 28.95 -11.65 -0.41
C ALA A 20 28.07 -12.00 0.81
N LYS A 21 27.17 -11.09 1.22
CA LYS A 21 26.42 -11.19 2.48
C LYS A 21 24.93 -11.23 2.23
N HIS A 22 24.27 -12.19 2.84
CA HIS A 22 22.81 -12.25 2.93
C HIS A 22 22.32 -11.40 4.11
N VAL A 23 21.38 -10.48 3.85
CA VAL A 23 20.80 -9.58 4.85
C VAL A 23 19.31 -9.91 4.95
N PRO A 24 18.84 -10.55 6.03
CA PRO A 24 17.41 -10.76 6.24
C PRO A 24 16.74 -9.41 6.51
N ALA A 25 15.64 -9.12 5.82
CA ALA A 25 14.83 -7.94 6.07
C ALA A 25 13.67 -8.26 7.04
N ALA A 26 12.95 -9.36 6.80
CA ALA A 26 11.90 -9.88 7.67
C ALA A 26 11.77 -11.38 7.42
N GLU A 27 11.37 -12.16 8.43
CA GLU A 27 11.20 -13.61 8.32
C GLU A 27 10.12 -14.13 9.24
N GLY A 28 9.47 -15.24 8.85
CA GLY A 28 8.53 -15.99 9.68
C GLY A 28 7.22 -15.29 9.95
N ILE A 29 6.82 -14.33 9.09
CA ILE A 29 5.61 -13.55 9.30
C ILE A 29 4.39 -14.34 8.83
N SER A 30 3.43 -14.53 9.75
CA SER A 30 2.18 -15.25 9.46
C SER A 30 0.99 -14.52 10.07
N PHE A 31 -0.05 -14.26 9.26
CA PHE A 31 -1.31 -13.69 9.69
C PHE A 31 -2.41 -13.88 8.66
N ASP A 32 -3.65 -13.69 9.09
CA ASP A 32 -4.84 -13.70 8.24
C ASP A 32 -5.58 -12.38 8.33
N LEU A 33 -6.17 -11.93 7.21
CA LEU A 33 -7.04 -10.77 7.13
C LEU A 33 -8.38 -11.13 6.52
N LYS A 34 -9.44 -10.68 7.17
CA LYS A 34 -10.83 -10.74 6.70
C LYS A 34 -11.23 -9.42 6.04
N PRO A 35 -12.36 -9.38 5.32
CA PRO A 35 -12.95 -8.13 4.83
C PRO A 35 -13.09 -7.10 5.96
N GLY A 36 -12.72 -5.85 5.69
CA GLY A 36 -12.83 -4.74 6.62
C GLY A 36 -11.80 -4.72 7.75
N GLN A 37 -10.78 -5.59 7.73
CA GLN A 37 -9.73 -5.61 8.73
C GLN A 37 -8.46 -4.90 8.26
N LEU A 38 -7.77 -4.25 9.21
CA LEU A 38 -6.44 -3.69 9.01
C LEU A 38 -5.43 -4.38 9.93
N ALA A 39 -4.37 -4.97 9.34
CA ALA A 39 -3.18 -5.39 10.06
C ALA A 39 -2.13 -4.27 10.03
N ALA A 40 -1.70 -3.81 11.21
CA ALA A 40 -0.57 -2.89 11.32
C ALA A 40 0.74 -3.64 11.54
N LEU A 41 1.72 -3.40 10.67
CA LEU A 41 3.08 -3.88 10.86
C LEU A 41 3.80 -2.93 11.82
N VAL A 42 4.12 -3.40 13.02
CA VAL A 42 4.80 -2.64 14.07
C VAL A 42 6.21 -3.17 14.32
N GLY A 43 7.12 -2.31 14.74
CA GLY A 43 8.50 -2.67 15.02
C GLY A 43 9.47 -1.53 14.73
N PRO A 44 10.75 -1.68 15.08
CA PRO A 44 11.73 -0.61 14.94
C PRO A 44 11.99 -0.22 13.49
N SER A 45 12.56 0.96 13.27
CA SER A 45 13.00 1.37 11.93
C SER A 45 14.06 0.41 11.40
N GLY A 46 13.98 0.08 10.10
CA GLY A 46 14.88 -0.89 9.48
C GLY A 46 14.57 -2.36 9.78
N ALA A 47 13.48 -2.70 10.47
CA ALA A 47 13.06 -4.08 10.70
C ALA A 47 12.52 -4.81 9.46
N GLY A 48 12.42 -4.13 8.30
CA GLY A 48 11.96 -4.77 7.06
C GLY A 48 10.47 -4.62 6.76
N LYS A 49 9.73 -3.78 7.51
CA LYS A 49 8.27 -3.58 7.34
C LYS A 49 7.89 -3.21 5.89
N SER A 50 8.52 -2.19 5.31
CA SER A 50 8.28 -1.79 3.91
C SER A 50 8.71 -2.86 2.90
N SER A 51 9.76 -3.65 3.22
CA SER A 51 10.16 -4.80 2.39
C SER A 51 9.09 -5.89 2.41
N LEU A 52 8.45 -6.10 3.55
CA LEU A 52 7.34 -7.04 3.69
C LEU A 52 6.12 -6.60 2.88
N LEU A 53 5.71 -5.32 2.95
CA LEU A 53 4.65 -4.77 2.10
C LEU A 53 4.96 -4.95 0.61
N LYS A 54 6.20 -4.63 0.20
CA LYS A 54 6.65 -4.80 -1.19
C LYS A 54 6.71 -6.28 -1.60
N ALA A 55 6.95 -7.20 -0.66
CA ALA A 55 6.90 -8.63 -0.91
C ALA A 55 5.44 -9.11 -1.10
N ILE A 56 4.49 -8.64 -0.27
CA ILE A 56 3.06 -8.93 -0.44
C ILE A 56 2.55 -8.35 -1.76
N TYR A 57 2.93 -7.12 -2.12
CA TYR A 57 2.61 -6.51 -3.42
C TYR A 57 3.33 -7.16 -4.59
N ARG A 58 4.32 -8.05 -4.32
CA ARG A 58 5.13 -8.73 -5.31
C ARG A 58 6.10 -7.80 -6.10
N THR A 59 6.38 -6.57 -5.61
CA THR A 59 7.50 -5.75 -6.11
C THR A 59 8.83 -6.45 -5.84
N TYR A 60 8.93 -7.09 -4.67
CA TYR A 60 10.02 -8.00 -4.33
C TYR A 60 9.49 -9.44 -4.33
N VAL A 61 10.24 -10.36 -4.95
CA VAL A 61 9.96 -11.78 -4.80
C VAL A 61 10.32 -12.18 -3.37
N PRO A 62 9.39 -12.75 -2.58
CA PRO A 62 9.70 -13.31 -1.27
C PRO A 62 10.82 -14.35 -1.36
N SER A 63 11.60 -14.48 -0.28
CA SER A 63 12.63 -15.52 -0.17
C SER A 63 12.07 -16.83 0.35
N THR A 64 11.04 -16.74 1.22
CA THR A 64 10.34 -17.88 1.83
C THR A 64 8.86 -17.55 2.02
N GLY A 65 8.06 -18.59 2.21
CA GLY A 65 6.65 -18.47 2.59
C GLY A 65 5.70 -18.32 1.41
N GLN A 66 4.44 -18.08 1.75
CA GLN A 66 3.32 -17.96 0.81
C GLN A 66 2.48 -16.71 1.12
N VAL A 67 1.86 -16.16 0.08
CA VAL A 67 0.90 -15.04 0.19
C VAL A 67 -0.35 -15.43 -0.60
N LEU A 68 -1.32 -16.00 0.08
CA LEU A 68 -2.56 -16.46 -0.52
C LEU A 68 -3.59 -15.32 -0.51
N TYR A 69 -4.03 -14.92 -1.68
CA TYR A 69 -5.02 -13.86 -1.89
C TYR A 69 -6.29 -14.45 -2.50
N ARG A 70 -7.45 -14.10 -1.93
CA ARG A 70 -8.76 -14.47 -2.48
C ARG A 70 -9.30 -13.34 -3.35
N THR A 71 -9.40 -13.60 -4.65
CA THR A 71 -9.88 -12.64 -5.65
C THR A 71 -11.36 -12.29 -5.44
N ALA A 72 -11.83 -11.25 -6.13
CA ALA A 72 -13.25 -10.90 -6.15
C ALA A 72 -14.12 -12.03 -6.77
N ALA A 73 -13.55 -12.82 -7.68
CA ALA A 73 -14.22 -14.00 -8.25
C ALA A 73 -14.29 -15.21 -7.30
N GLY A 74 -13.57 -15.15 -6.15
CA GLY A 74 -13.52 -16.24 -5.17
C GLY A 74 -12.32 -17.18 -5.32
N ASP A 75 -11.49 -17.01 -6.36
CA ASP A 75 -10.31 -17.85 -6.58
C ASP A 75 -9.23 -17.55 -5.55
N LEU A 76 -8.50 -18.60 -5.15
CA LEU A 76 -7.35 -18.47 -4.27
C LEU A 76 -6.06 -18.45 -5.10
N VAL A 77 -5.33 -17.34 -5.03
CA VAL A 77 -4.09 -17.11 -5.80
C VAL A 77 -2.92 -16.97 -4.83
N ASP A 78 -1.87 -17.76 -5.01
CA ASP A 78 -0.59 -17.53 -4.32
C ASP A 78 0.20 -16.44 -5.06
N LEU A 79 0.25 -15.23 -4.49
CA LEU A 79 0.95 -14.10 -5.09
C LEU A 79 2.46 -14.33 -5.23
N VAL A 80 3.05 -15.28 -4.50
CA VAL A 80 4.49 -15.60 -4.59
C VAL A 80 4.81 -16.33 -5.90
N THR A 81 3.95 -17.25 -6.29
CA THR A 81 4.17 -18.14 -7.45
C THR A 81 3.37 -17.76 -8.70
N ALA A 82 2.37 -16.88 -8.55
CA ALA A 82 1.53 -16.44 -9.66
C ALA A 82 2.34 -15.81 -10.81
N PRO A 83 1.93 -16.02 -12.07
CA PRO A 83 2.54 -15.38 -13.24
C PRO A 83 2.46 -13.84 -13.17
N GLU A 84 3.46 -13.15 -13.72
CA GLU A 84 3.52 -11.67 -13.68
C GLU A 84 2.31 -11.01 -14.38
N THR A 85 1.72 -11.64 -15.37
CA THR A 85 0.48 -11.17 -16.02
C THR A 85 -0.67 -11.13 -15.04
N GLN A 86 -0.88 -12.20 -14.26
CA GLN A 86 -1.92 -12.29 -13.24
C GLN A 86 -1.67 -11.27 -12.10
N ILE A 87 -0.42 -11.12 -11.65
CA ILE A 87 -0.06 -10.11 -10.66
C ILE A 87 -0.37 -8.69 -11.17
N THR A 88 -0.07 -8.41 -12.43
CA THR A 88 -0.35 -7.10 -13.05
C THR A 88 -1.85 -6.82 -13.11
N ASP A 89 -2.66 -7.81 -13.46
CA ASP A 89 -4.12 -7.68 -13.51
C ASP A 89 -4.72 -7.47 -12.11
N LEU A 90 -4.26 -8.21 -11.12
CA LEU A 90 -4.68 -8.02 -9.71
C LEU A 90 -4.31 -6.63 -9.19
N ARG A 91 -3.10 -6.13 -9.50
CA ARG A 91 -2.68 -4.76 -9.14
C ARG A 91 -3.50 -3.68 -9.84
N ARG A 92 -4.00 -3.96 -11.03
CA ARG A 92 -4.84 -3.01 -11.78
C ARG A 92 -6.24 -2.90 -11.20
N SER A 93 -6.81 -4.01 -10.70
CA SER A 93 -8.23 -4.11 -10.36
C SER A 93 -8.54 -4.33 -8.88
N GLU A 94 -7.69 -5.03 -8.13
CA GLU A 94 -8.03 -5.53 -6.80
C GLU A 94 -7.04 -5.16 -5.69
N ILE A 95 -5.76 -4.90 -6.02
CA ILE A 95 -4.72 -4.63 -5.01
C ILE A 95 -4.17 -3.22 -5.17
N GLY A 96 -4.53 -2.33 -4.24
CA GLY A 96 -4.02 -0.96 -4.18
C GLY A 96 -2.75 -0.85 -3.34
N PHE A 97 -1.88 0.12 -3.66
CA PHE A 97 -0.68 0.38 -2.87
C PHE A 97 -0.42 1.88 -2.73
N VAL A 98 -0.52 2.39 -1.50
CA VAL A 98 -0.02 3.71 -1.12
C VAL A 98 1.46 3.57 -0.80
N THR A 99 2.31 3.98 -1.72
CA THR A 99 3.77 3.97 -1.56
C THR A 99 4.25 5.17 -0.75
N GLN A 100 5.43 5.10 -0.17
CA GLN A 100 6.03 6.21 0.59
C GLN A 100 6.25 7.47 -0.28
N PHE A 101 6.49 7.31 -1.58
CA PHE A 101 6.72 8.41 -2.52
C PHE A 101 5.81 8.31 -3.73
N LEU A 102 5.33 9.46 -4.21
CA LEU A 102 4.59 9.53 -5.45
C LEU A 102 5.52 9.33 -6.65
N HIS A 103 5.26 8.26 -7.38
CA HIS A 103 5.84 8.06 -8.71
C HIS A 103 4.81 8.41 -9.76
N CYS A 104 5.03 9.48 -10.51
CA CYS A 104 4.17 9.90 -11.61
C CYS A 104 4.98 10.19 -12.86
N LEU A 105 4.32 10.06 -14.01
CA LEU A 105 4.93 10.46 -15.29
C LEU A 105 5.05 11.98 -15.34
N PRO A 106 6.16 12.51 -15.84
CA PRO A 106 6.31 13.96 -16.03
C PRO A 106 5.24 14.47 -16.99
N ARG A 107 4.84 15.75 -16.82
CA ARG A 107 3.90 16.48 -17.66
C ARG A 107 2.43 16.04 -17.57
N LEU A 108 2.05 15.15 -16.67
CA LEU A 108 0.64 14.90 -16.36
C LEU A 108 0.13 15.91 -15.34
N SER A 109 -1.12 16.34 -15.51
CA SER A 109 -1.83 17.13 -14.50
C SER A 109 -2.09 16.28 -13.24
N THR A 110 -2.27 16.93 -12.11
CA THR A 110 -2.63 16.27 -10.85
C THR A 110 -3.94 15.48 -10.99
N LEU A 111 -4.92 16.06 -11.66
CA LEU A 111 -6.20 15.41 -11.93
C LEU A 111 -6.01 14.13 -12.77
N ASP A 112 -5.22 14.19 -13.85
CA ASP A 112 -4.93 13.02 -14.68
C ASP A 112 -4.14 11.95 -13.92
N VAL A 113 -3.19 12.34 -13.05
CA VAL A 113 -2.43 11.40 -12.21
C VAL A 113 -3.36 10.62 -11.28
N VAL A 114 -4.33 11.29 -10.67
CA VAL A 114 -5.28 10.67 -9.74
C VAL A 114 -6.35 9.87 -10.48
N ALA A 115 -6.83 10.32 -11.63
CA ALA A 115 -7.82 9.61 -12.46
C ALA A 115 -7.24 8.38 -13.17
N ARG A 116 -5.92 8.35 -13.41
CA ARG A 116 -5.25 7.33 -14.23
C ARG A 116 -5.59 5.89 -13.89
N PRO A 117 -5.63 5.44 -12.62
CA PRO A 117 -5.99 4.07 -12.30
C PRO A 117 -7.38 3.67 -12.84
N LEU A 118 -8.36 4.55 -12.72
CA LEU A 118 -9.72 4.31 -13.23
C LEU A 118 -9.76 4.25 -14.77
N LEU A 119 -9.01 5.15 -15.43
CA LEU A 119 -8.87 5.12 -16.89
C LEU A 119 -8.25 3.81 -17.37
N GLN A 120 -7.29 3.26 -16.65
CA GLN A 120 -6.67 1.96 -16.93
C GLN A 120 -7.61 0.77 -16.69
N GLN A 121 -8.64 0.96 -15.84
CA GLN A 121 -9.73 0.00 -15.63
C GLN A 121 -10.86 0.16 -16.66
N GLY A 122 -10.76 1.08 -17.61
CA GLY A 122 -11.75 1.31 -18.64
C GLY A 122 -12.92 2.23 -18.24
N VAL A 123 -12.81 2.91 -17.10
CA VAL A 123 -13.82 3.91 -16.69
C VAL A 123 -13.78 5.12 -17.63
N ALA A 124 -14.95 5.62 -18.02
CA ALA A 124 -15.07 6.79 -18.87
C ALA A 124 -14.35 8.00 -18.26
N ARG A 125 -13.73 8.83 -19.12
CA ARG A 125 -12.84 9.93 -18.68
C ARG A 125 -13.52 10.88 -17.70
N ASP A 126 -14.73 11.32 -18.02
CA ASP A 126 -15.45 12.30 -17.19
C ASP A 126 -15.73 11.71 -15.79
N ALA A 127 -16.21 10.46 -15.73
CA ALA A 127 -16.47 9.78 -14.46
C ALA A 127 -15.17 9.54 -13.65
N ALA A 128 -14.06 9.23 -14.31
CA ALA A 128 -12.77 9.09 -13.67
C ALA A 128 -12.24 10.41 -13.10
N HIS A 129 -12.40 11.50 -13.87
CA HIS A 129 -12.03 12.86 -13.42
C HIS A 129 -12.92 13.34 -12.27
N ASP A 130 -14.23 13.12 -12.32
CA ASP A 130 -15.15 13.47 -11.23
C ASP A 130 -14.77 12.77 -9.92
N LYS A 131 -14.43 11.47 -9.98
CA LYS A 131 -13.99 10.72 -8.81
C LYS A 131 -12.65 11.23 -8.30
N ALA A 132 -11.70 11.52 -9.20
CA ALA A 132 -10.40 12.09 -8.86
C ALA A 132 -10.52 13.47 -8.20
N ALA A 133 -11.37 14.35 -8.74
CA ALA A 133 -11.65 15.68 -8.19
C ALA A 133 -12.20 15.59 -6.75
N LYS A 134 -13.18 14.73 -6.51
CA LYS A 134 -13.72 14.47 -5.16
C LYS A 134 -12.64 14.01 -4.18
N MET A 135 -11.75 13.14 -4.64
CA MET A 135 -10.66 12.62 -3.82
C MET A 135 -9.59 13.68 -3.50
N LEU A 136 -9.25 14.51 -4.49
CA LEU A 136 -8.33 15.65 -4.30
C LEU A 136 -8.92 16.68 -3.32
N ALA A 137 -10.21 17.00 -3.45
CA ALA A 137 -10.91 17.89 -2.52
C ALA A 137 -10.94 17.32 -1.09
N ALA A 138 -11.23 16.03 -0.91
CA ALA A 138 -11.23 15.36 0.40
C ALA A 138 -9.86 15.41 1.09
N LEU A 139 -8.78 15.45 0.31
CA LEU A 139 -7.40 15.59 0.82
C LEU A 139 -6.90 17.04 0.83
N ALA A 140 -7.80 18.03 0.69
CA ALA A 140 -7.50 19.45 0.73
C ALA A 140 -6.40 19.86 -0.25
N ILE A 141 -6.37 19.28 -1.46
CA ILE A 141 -5.56 19.79 -2.57
C ILE A 141 -6.32 20.90 -3.26
N PRO A 142 -5.80 22.14 -3.26
CA PRO A 142 -6.47 23.29 -3.88
C PRO A 142 -6.77 23.04 -5.37
N GLU A 143 -7.97 23.44 -5.83
CA GLU A 143 -8.43 23.22 -7.21
C GLU A 143 -7.48 23.83 -8.24
N GLN A 144 -6.90 24.99 -7.94
CA GLN A 144 -5.90 25.65 -8.78
C GLN A 144 -4.63 24.82 -9.04
N LEU A 145 -4.38 23.77 -8.25
CA LEU A 145 -3.27 22.86 -8.43
C LEU A 145 -3.63 21.61 -9.26
N TRP A 146 -4.90 21.43 -9.61
CA TRP A 146 -5.33 20.20 -10.29
C TRP A 146 -4.80 20.10 -11.73
N ASP A 147 -4.60 21.24 -12.40
CA ASP A 147 -4.01 21.29 -13.74
C ASP A 147 -2.46 21.32 -13.71
N ALA A 148 -1.87 21.60 -12.54
CA ALA A 148 -0.43 21.60 -12.39
C ALA A 148 0.15 20.16 -12.27
N THR A 149 1.44 20.00 -12.60
CA THR A 149 2.12 18.72 -12.41
C THR A 149 2.54 18.53 -10.94
N PRO A 150 2.29 17.35 -10.32
CA PRO A 150 2.70 17.09 -8.94
C PRO A 150 4.22 17.18 -8.69
N ALA A 151 5.03 17.17 -9.75
CA ALA A 151 6.49 17.31 -9.62
C ALA A 151 6.91 18.64 -8.97
N THR A 152 6.08 19.69 -9.08
CA THR A 152 6.35 21.02 -8.53
C THR A 152 5.83 21.22 -7.10
N PHE A 153 5.16 20.22 -6.52
CA PHE A 153 4.49 20.32 -5.24
C PHE A 153 5.46 20.10 -4.06
N SER A 154 5.08 20.59 -2.90
CA SER A 154 5.73 20.26 -1.63
C SER A 154 5.64 18.74 -1.32
N GLY A 155 6.47 18.26 -0.39
CA GLY A 155 6.45 16.85 0.02
C GLY A 155 5.08 16.39 0.51
N GLY A 156 4.42 17.22 1.34
CA GLY A 156 3.08 16.93 1.88
C GLY A 156 1.98 16.92 0.80
N GLU A 157 2.01 17.86 -0.14
CA GLU A 157 1.07 17.87 -1.26
C GLU A 157 1.26 16.64 -2.16
N ARG A 158 2.50 16.29 -2.50
CA ARG A 158 2.80 15.07 -3.27
C ARG A 158 2.29 13.82 -2.55
N GLN A 159 2.45 13.75 -1.23
CA GLN A 159 1.95 12.61 -0.44
C GLN A 159 0.42 12.54 -0.50
N ARG A 160 -0.28 13.67 -0.36
CA ARG A 160 -1.75 13.71 -0.49
C ARG A 160 -2.21 13.30 -1.88
N VAL A 161 -1.54 13.72 -2.95
CA VAL A 161 -1.83 13.27 -4.33
C VAL A 161 -1.59 11.77 -4.50
N ASN A 162 -0.54 11.22 -3.88
CA ASN A 162 -0.26 9.78 -3.89
C ASN A 162 -1.37 8.96 -3.22
N ILE A 163 -1.85 9.44 -2.07
CA ILE A 163 -2.97 8.85 -1.35
C ILE A 163 -4.24 8.95 -2.20
N ALA A 164 -4.56 10.16 -2.73
CA ALA A 164 -5.69 10.38 -3.62
C ALA A 164 -5.73 9.37 -4.76
N ARG A 165 -4.60 9.20 -5.47
CA ARG A 165 -4.48 8.25 -6.57
C ARG A 165 -4.77 6.82 -6.14
N SER A 166 -4.19 6.39 -5.02
CA SER A 166 -4.32 5.01 -4.55
C SER A 166 -5.72 4.70 -4.05
N PHE A 167 -6.37 5.63 -3.33
CA PHE A 167 -7.75 5.48 -2.89
C PHE A 167 -8.78 5.67 -4.02
N THR A 168 -8.45 6.46 -5.05
CA THR A 168 -9.27 6.54 -6.28
C THR A 168 -9.31 5.20 -6.99
N GLN A 169 -8.18 4.49 -7.07
CA GLN A 169 -8.15 3.11 -7.56
C GLN A 169 -9.02 2.21 -6.71
N GLY A 170 -8.92 2.35 -5.38
CA GLY A 170 -9.52 1.41 -4.44
C GLY A 170 -8.85 0.04 -4.48
N GLY A 171 -9.54 -0.96 -3.95
CA GLY A 171 -9.08 -2.35 -3.98
C GLY A 171 -9.67 -3.15 -2.82
N ARG A 172 -9.83 -4.46 -3.03
CA ARG A 172 -10.20 -5.39 -1.95
C ARG A 172 -9.06 -5.56 -0.93
N LEU A 173 -7.82 -5.40 -1.40
CA LEU A 173 -6.61 -5.35 -0.57
C LEU A 173 -5.89 -4.03 -0.80
N MET A 174 -5.65 -3.28 0.28
CA MET A 174 -4.89 -2.03 0.24
C MET A 174 -3.62 -2.18 1.09
N LEU A 175 -2.48 -1.86 0.50
CA LEU A 175 -1.20 -1.81 1.20
C LEU A 175 -0.82 -0.35 1.45
N LEU A 176 -0.46 0.00 2.69
CA LEU A 176 -0.28 1.38 3.13
C LEU A 176 1.14 1.54 3.73
N ASP A 177 2.07 2.12 2.96
CA ASP A 177 3.45 2.36 3.42
C ASP A 177 3.57 3.81 3.94
N GLU A 178 3.39 3.99 5.23
CA GLU A 178 3.46 5.26 5.96
C GLU A 178 2.53 6.36 5.38
N PRO A 179 1.22 6.10 5.21
CA PRO A 179 0.32 7.01 4.52
C PRO A 179 0.13 8.34 5.26
N THR A 180 0.39 8.38 6.55
CA THR A 180 0.22 9.57 7.40
C THR A 180 1.52 10.32 7.68
N ALA A 181 2.66 9.84 7.15
CA ALA A 181 3.95 10.51 7.33
C ALA A 181 3.98 11.87 6.62
N SER A 182 4.63 12.84 7.25
CA SER A 182 4.82 14.20 6.70
C SER A 182 3.52 14.98 6.41
N LEU A 183 2.39 14.57 6.99
CA LEU A 183 1.12 15.27 6.89
C LEU A 183 0.88 16.14 8.13
N ASP A 184 0.26 17.31 7.90
CA ASP A 184 -0.29 18.12 8.97
C ASP A 184 -1.44 17.40 9.70
N PRO A 185 -1.84 17.84 10.91
CA PRO A 185 -2.88 17.15 11.70
C PRO A 185 -4.22 17.00 10.98
N VAL A 186 -4.63 18.00 10.18
CA VAL A 186 -5.92 17.97 9.44
C VAL A 186 -5.87 16.96 8.32
N ALA A 187 -4.82 17.00 7.49
CA ALA A 187 -4.63 16.04 6.41
C ALA A 187 -4.49 14.60 6.95
N ARG A 188 -3.83 14.43 8.09
CA ARG A 188 -3.70 13.14 8.78
C ARG A 188 -5.07 12.58 9.18
N GLU A 189 -5.93 13.41 9.76
CA GLU A 189 -7.28 13.02 10.15
C GLU A 189 -8.13 12.62 8.94
N ASN A 190 -8.05 13.37 7.85
CA ASN A 190 -8.74 13.03 6.60
C ASN A 190 -8.29 11.66 6.07
N VAL A 191 -6.99 11.34 6.13
CA VAL A 191 -6.48 10.04 5.70
C VAL A 191 -6.97 8.92 6.62
N CYS A 192 -7.01 9.14 7.94
CA CYS A 192 -7.56 8.16 8.89
C CYS A 192 -9.05 7.88 8.59
N ALA A 193 -9.85 8.93 8.38
CA ALA A 193 -11.26 8.79 8.00
C ALA A 193 -11.44 8.03 6.67
N MET A 194 -10.59 8.27 5.68
CA MET A 194 -10.62 7.52 4.41
C MET A 194 -10.30 6.04 4.60
N ILE A 195 -9.33 5.71 5.46
CA ILE A 195 -9.01 4.31 5.80
C ILE A 195 -10.20 3.65 6.51
N GLU A 196 -10.82 4.33 7.47
CA GLU A 196 -12.01 3.82 8.17
C GLU A 196 -13.20 3.60 7.22
N ALA A 197 -13.44 4.53 6.30
CA ALA A 197 -14.48 4.38 5.28
C ALA A 197 -14.21 3.17 4.37
N ALA A 198 -13.00 3.01 3.87
CA ALA A 198 -12.64 1.86 3.03
C ALA A 198 -12.72 0.52 3.80
N LYS A 199 -12.37 0.50 5.11
CA LYS A 199 -12.61 -0.66 5.98
C LYS A 199 -14.10 -0.99 6.08
N ALA A 200 -14.94 0.03 6.29
CA ALA A 200 -16.41 -0.16 6.38
C ALA A 200 -17.01 -0.69 5.07
N GLU A 201 -16.40 -0.35 3.91
CA GLU A 201 -16.76 -0.90 2.60
C GLU A 201 -16.21 -2.32 2.36
N GLY A 202 -15.45 -2.87 3.32
CA GLY A 202 -14.95 -4.25 3.28
C GLY A 202 -13.53 -4.41 2.73
N ALA A 203 -12.78 -3.34 2.47
CA ALA A 203 -11.38 -3.46 2.06
C ALA A 203 -10.53 -4.04 3.20
N ALA A 204 -9.72 -5.07 2.89
CA ALA A 204 -8.69 -5.56 3.81
C ALA A 204 -7.41 -4.72 3.62
N MET A 205 -6.70 -4.44 4.72
CA MET A 205 -5.54 -3.55 4.64
C MET A 205 -4.34 -4.08 5.42
N VAL A 206 -3.14 -3.88 4.88
CA VAL A 206 -1.88 -4.04 5.62
C VAL A 206 -1.18 -2.69 5.63
N GLY A 207 -0.90 -2.14 6.81
CA GLY A 207 -0.37 -0.79 6.94
C GLY A 207 0.86 -0.68 7.84
N ILE A 208 1.71 0.31 7.54
CA ILE A 208 2.80 0.76 8.40
C ILE A 208 2.48 2.18 8.86
N PHE A 209 2.52 2.40 10.18
CA PHE A 209 2.30 3.70 10.78
C PHE A 209 3.38 3.94 11.85
N HIS A 210 3.83 5.18 11.99
CA HIS A 210 4.80 5.57 13.02
C HIS A 210 4.12 5.99 14.33
N ASP A 211 2.92 6.51 14.23
CA ASP A 211 2.14 6.99 15.37
C ASP A 211 1.31 5.84 15.96
N MET A 212 1.63 5.46 17.20
CA MET A 212 0.93 4.38 17.88
C MET A 212 -0.54 4.70 18.17
N ALA A 213 -0.90 5.97 18.34
CA ALA A 213 -2.32 6.35 18.50
C ALA A 213 -3.13 6.05 17.23
N ILE A 214 -2.53 6.24 16.05
CA ILE A 214 -3.15 5.86 14.78
C ILE A 214 -3.25 4.32 14.67
N VAL A 215 -2.21 3.60 15.07
CA VAL A 215 -2.25 2.12 15.10
C VAL A 215 -3.38 1.63 16.00
N ASP A 216 -3.48 2.19 17.22
CA ASP A 216 -4.50 1.80 18.20
C ASP A 216 -5.93 2.11 17.71
N ARG A 217 -6.10 3.18 16.92
CA ARG A 217 -7.37 3.57 16.33
C ARG A 217 -7.78 2.69 15.15
N LEU A 218 -6.86 2.39 14.25
CA LEU A 218 -7.19 1.82 12.94
C LEU A 218 -7.01 0.30 12.86
N ALA A 219 -6.05 -0.26 13.61
CA ALA A 219 -5.65 -1.65 13.45
C ALA A 219 -6.52 -2.62 14.25
N ASP A 220 -6.99 -3.66 13.57
CA ASP A 220 -7.67 -4.81 14.17
C ASP A 220 -6.65 -5.87 14.63
N VAL A 221 -5.50 -5.91 13.94
CA VAL A 221 -4.40 -6.86 14.21
C VAL A 221 -3.08 -6.11 14.21
N LYS A 222 -2.23 -6.39 15.20
CA LYS A 222 -0.85 -5.87 15.24
C LYS A 222 0.13 -6.99 14.99
N ILE A 223 0.97 -6.84 13.97
CA ILE A 223 1.99 -7.82 13.58
C ILE A 223 3.35 -7.23 13.91
N THR A 224 4.03 -7.83 14.88
CA THR A 224 5.38 -7.39 15.27
C THR A 224 6.40 -7.90 14.26
N VAL A 225 7.17 -6.97 13.68
CA VAL A 225 8.30 -7.27 12.80
C VAL A 225 9.58 -6.96 13.56
N GLU A 226 10.32 -8.00 13.92
CA GLU A 226 11.56 -7.89 14.68
C GLU A 226 12.76 -7.67 13.76
N ARG A 227 13.71 -6.88 14.24
CA ARG A 227 15.01 -6.74 13.58
C ARG A 227 15.85 -7.95 13.93
N ARG A 228 16.15 -8.83 12.96
CA ARG A 228 17.15 -9.87 13.20
C ARG A 228 18.56 -9.31 13.18
N ALA A 229 19.36 -9.76 14.13
CA ALA A 229 20.79 -9.44 14.18
C ALA A 229 21.50 -10.04 12.96
N PHE A 230 22.47 -9.30 12.40
CA PHE A 230 23.32 -9.79 11.35
C PHE A 230 24.18 -10.93 11.91
N GLU A 231 23.94 -12.17 11.52
CA GLU A 231 24.93 -13.21 11.70
C GLU A 231 26.06 -12.96 10.68
N ALA A 232 27.21 -12.55 11.18
CA ALA A 232 28.43 -12.58 10.38
C ALA A 232 28.77 -14.05 10.16
N VAL A 233 28.59 -14.54 8.94
CA VAL A 233 29.18 -15.85 8.56
C VAL A 233 30.67 -15.67 8.59
N ALA A 234 31.35 -16.41 9.51
CA ALA A 234 32.79 -16.43 9.68
C ALA A 234 33.49 -17.03 8.47
#